data_731de3615e0dc27729ce4e3f3639d6be
#
_entry.id   731de3615e0dc27729ce4e3f3639d6be
#
_cell.length_a   1.000
_cell.length_b   1.000
_cell.length_c   1.000
_cell.angle_alpha   90.00
_cell.angle_beta   90.00
_cell.angle_gamma   90.00
#
_symmetry.space_group_name_H-M   'P 1'
#
loop_
_entity.id
_entity.type
_entity.pdbx_description
1 polymer ?
#
loop_
_entity_poly.entity_id
_entity_poly.type
_entity_poly.pdbx_seq_one_letter_code
_entity_poly.pdbx_strand_id
1 'polypeptide(L)'
;NSLFAILSSEQQQKLVDLSAIHSYGAGEIIVGEDEPGDSLFILLDGKAKVSRSSDSANGLDVADLYRGDIFGEMTLFTAEPRNATVRSISEVEVLEVSRDTLAKLMEQKPELLESFGRLISLRQKELKQLESQVAHRSSQDVIQRMRKIFAQLLQ
;
A
#
# COMPACT_ATOMS: atom_id res chain seq x y z
N ASN A 1 -4.93 -7.86 9.31
CA ASN A 1 -5.34 -8.97 8.46
C ASN A 1 -4.75 -8.85 7.08
N SER A 2 -3.71 -9.62 6.83
CA SER A 2 -3.08 -9.68 5.53
C SER A 2 -3.96 -10.44 4.55
N LEU A 3 -4.11 -9.92 3.31
CA LEU A 3 -4.74 -10.66 2.22
C LEU A 3 -4.04 -11.99 1.95
N PHE A 4 -2.77 -12.09 2.32
CA PHE A 4 -1.97 -13.29 2.13
C PHE A 4 -2.19 -14.35 3.20
N ALA A 5 -2.96 -14.05 4.25
CA ALA A 5 -3.35 -15.05 5.26
C ALA A 5 -4.21 -16.17 4.68
N ILE A 6 -4.88 -15.95 3.54
CA ILE A 6 -5.66 -17.00 2.86
C ILE A 6 -4.79 -18.01 2.11
N LEU A 7 -3.51 -17.71 1.92
CA LEU A 7 -2.58 -18.60 1.25
C LEU A 7 -2.11 -19.71 2.21
N SER A 8 -1.92 -20.91 1.66
CA SER A 8 -1.28 -21.99 2.41
C SER A 8 0.19 -21.65 2.70
N SER A 9 0.80 -22.34 3.65
CA SER A 9 2.23 -22.16 3.94
C SER A 9 3.11 -22.39 2.71
N GLU A 10 2.77 -23.37 1.89
CA GLU A 10 3.48 -23.66 0.64
C GLU A 10 3.35 -22.50 -0.36
N GLN A 11 2.14 -21.94 -0.50
CA GLN A 11 1.89 -20.79 -1.38
C GLN A 11 2.62 -19.55 -0.89
N GLN A 12 2.66 -19.32 0.42
CA GLN A 12 3.40 -18.22 1.02
C GLN A 12 4.89 -18.34 0.76
N GLN A 13 5.45 -19.54 0.90
CA GLN A 13 6.85 -19.78 0.62
C GLN A 13 7.19 -19.56 -0.85
N LYS A 14 6.33 -20.00 -1.75
CA LYS A 14 6.49 -19.78 -3.18
C LYS A 14 6.46 -18.29 -3.53
N LEU A 15 5.59 -17.53 -2.88
CA LEU A 15 5.53 -16.09 -3.04
C LEU A 15 6.87 -15.45 -2.66
N VAL A 16 7.41 -15.82 -1.51
CA VAL A 16 8.71 -15.31 -1.06
C VAL A 16 9.82 -15.68 -2.04
N ASP A 17 9.83 -16.92 -2.50
CA ASP A 17 10.88 -17.43 -3.41
C ASP A 17 10.86 -16.73 -4.77
N LEU A 18 9.69 -16.29 -5.23
CA LEU A 18 9.52 -15.62 -6.52
C LEU A 18 9.58 -14.09 -6.43
N SER A 19 9.77 -13.56 -5.24
CA SER A 19 9.75 -12.12 -4.98
C SER A 19 11.11 -11.63 -4.51
N ALA A 20 11.31 -10.32 -4.47
CA ALA A 20 12.56 -9.71 -4.03
C ALA A 20 12.41 -9.14 -2.63
N ILE A 21 13.39 -9.37 -1.78
CA ILE A 21 13.47 -8.75 -0.45
C ILE A 21 14.40 -7.56 -0.53
N HIS A 22 13.94 -6.40 -0.08
CA HIS A 22 14.75 -5.18 0.00
C HIS A 22 14.83 -4.71 1.45
N SER A 23 16.00 -4.17 1.80
CA SER A 23 16.25 -3.58 3.11
C SER A 23 16.48 -2.10 2.96
N TYR A 24 15.92 -1.31 3.88
CA TYR A 24 16.08 0.15 3.90
C TYR A 24 16.48 0.59 5.32
N GLY A 25 17.37 1.57 5.38
CA GLY A 25 17.66 2.25 6.64
C GLY A 25 16.53 3.22 7.01
N ALA A 26 16.56 3.73 8.23
CA ALA A 26 15.58 4.72 8.70
C ALA A 26 15.63 5.98 7.84
N GLY A 27 14.47 6.50 7.47
CA GLY A 27 14.36 7.75 6.71
C GLY A 27 14.45 7.61 5.20
N GLU A 28 14.59 6.39 4.67
CA GLU A 28 14.69 6.17 3.22
C GLU A 28 13.33 6.06 2.57
N ILE A 29 13.22 6.52 1.33
CA ILE A 29 12.01 6.37 0.52
C ILE A 29 11.98 4.97 -0.09
N ILE A 30 10.90 4.24 0.18
CA ILE A 30 10.67 2.91 -0.40
C ILE A 30 9.93 3.05 -1.72
N VAL A 31 8.90 3.89 -1.75
CA VAL A 31 8.05 4.17 -2.91
C VAL A 31 7.83 5.67 -2.98
N GLY A 32 8.04 6.28 -4.14
CA GLY A 32 7.82 7.71 -4.35
C GLY A 32 6.49 8.00 -5.03
N GLU A 33 5.76 9.00 -4.54
CA GLU A 33 4.52 9.49 -5.15
C GLU A 33 4.79 9.90 -6.61
N ASP A 34 3.85 9.62 -7.49
CA ASP A 34 3.90 9.88 -8.94
C ASP A 34 4.93 9.08 -9.72
N GLU A 35 5.71 8.23 -9.08
CA GLU A 35 6.62 7.33 -9.79
C GLU A 35 5.84 6.18 -10.43
N PRO A 36 6.27 5.71 -11.62
CA PRO A 36 5.67 4.51 -12.20
C PRO A 36 6.04 3.27 -11.39
N GLY A 37 5.21 2.24 -11.45
CA GLY A 37 5.50 0.98 -10.78
C GLY A 37 4.58 -0.13 -11.25
N ASP A 38 5.05 -1.37 -11.11
CA ASP A 38 4.31 -2.57 -11.50
C ASP A 38 4.41 -3.68 -10.45
N SER A 39 4.62 -3.29 -9.20
CA SER A 39 4.75 -4.22 -8.08
C SER A 39 3.98 -3.71 -6.87
N LEU A 40 3.68 -4.63 -5.95
CA LEU A 40 3.22 -4.27 -4.62
C LEU A 40 4.29 -4.66 -3.60
N PHE A 41 4.15 -4.15 -2.39
CA PHE A 41 5.08 -4.41 -1.31
C PHE A 41 4.35 -4.92 -0.08
N ILE A 42 5.03 -5.80 0.65
CA ILE A 42 4.58 -6.27 1.97
C ILE A 42 5.68 -5.89 2.97
N LEU A 43 5.30 -5.19 4.03
CA LEU A 43 6.25 -4.85 5.08
C LEU A 43 6.51 -6.10 5.93
N LEU A 44 7.74 -6.59 5.88
CA LEU A 44 8.15 -7.80 6.61
C LEU A 44 8.62 -7.50 8.01
N ASP A 45 9.27 -6.36 8.21
CA ASP A 45 9.81 -5.95 9.51
C ASP A 45 9.98 -4.44 9.54
N GLY A 46 9.87 -3.86 10.73
CA GLY A 46 10.05 -2.43 10.94
C GLY A 46 8.76 -1.63 10.79
N LYS A 47 8.91 -0.31 10.67
CA LYS A 47 7.81 0.64 10.59
C LYS A 47 8.06 1.64 9.48
N ALA A 48 7.01 1.96 8.73
CA ALA A 48 7.06 2.94 7.64
C ALA A 48 5.88 3.90 7.74
N LYS A 49 5.96 4.99 6.99
CA LYS A 49 4.93 6.03 6.97
C LYS A 49 4.52 6.33 5.54
N VAL A 50 3.21 6.42 5.32
CA VAL A 50 2.60 6.84 4.06
C VAL A 50 2.32 8.33 4.14
N SER A 51 2.74 9.06 3.12
CA SER A 51 2.44 10.49 3.00
C SER A 51 2.01 10.82 1.57
N ARG A 52 1.21 11.86 1.43
CA ARG A 52 0.81 12.40 0.12
C ARG A 52 1.14 13.87 0.06
N SER A 53 1.53 14.33 -1.13
CA SER A 53 1.69 15.75 -1.39
C SER A 53 0.35 16.44 -1.25
N SER A 54 0.36 17.61 -0.65
CA SER A 54 -0.77 18.51 -0.62
C SER A 54 -0.29 19.87 -1.16
N ASP A 55 -1.20 20.81 -1.37
CA ASP A 55 -0.84 22.18 -1.75
C ASP A 55 -0.03 22.91 -0.67
N SER A 56 0.13 22.31 0.50
CA SER A 56 1.03 22.81 1.55
C SER A 56 2.43 22.26 1.33
N ALA A 57 3.44 23.05 1.71
CA ALA A 57 4.86 22.73 1.49
C ALA A 57 5.34 21.47 2.21
N ASN A 58 4.62 20.99 3.20
CA ASN A 58 5.06 19.88 4.07
C ASN A 58 4.40 18.53 3.77
N GLY A 59 3.45 18.46 2.83
CA GLY A 59 2.72 17.24 2.56
C GLY A 59 1.81 16.82 3.70
N LEU A 60 1.17 15.65 3.56
CA LEU A 60 0.27 15.08 4.55
C LEU A 60 0.74 13.69 4.94
N ASP A 61 0.98 13.48 6.23
CA ASP A 61 1.14 12.15 6.79
C ASP A 61 -0.24 11.48 6.81
N VAL A 62 -0.36 10.33 6.20
CA VAL A 62 -1.64 9.66 5.97
C VAL A 62 -1.82 8.48 6.90
N ALA A 63 -0.81 7.62 7.01
CA ALA A 63 -0.91 6.39 7.79
C ALA A 63 0.48 5.88 8.17
N ASP A 64 0.51 5.07 9.22
CA ASP A 64 1.67 4.27 9.58
C ASP A 64 1.46 2.85 9.08
N LEU A 65 2.56 2.24 8.65
CA LEU A 65 2.58 0.86 8.19
C LEU A 65 3.39 0.01 9.16
N TYR A 66 2.88 -1.17 9.42
CA TYR A 66 3.46 -2.13 10.34
C TYR A 66 3.65 -3.48 9.64
N ARG A 67 4.34 -4.39 10.30
CA ARG A 67 4.57 -5.74 9.78
C ARG A 67 3.29 -6.39 9.28
N GLY A 68 3.32 -6.92 8.07
CA GLY A 68 2.20 -7.56 7.40
C GLY A 68 1.35 -6.64 6.54
N ASP A 69 1.57 -5.33 6.60
CA ASP A 69 0.81 -4.38 5.79
C ASP A 69 1.27 -4.40 4.33
N ILE A 70 0.31 -4.21 3.43
CA ILE A 70 0.52 -4.18 1.99
C ILE A 70 0.44 -2.73 1.53
N PHE A 71 1.33 -2.34 0.64
CA PHE A 71 1.29 -1.00 0.04
C PHE A 71 1.75 -1.04 -1.42
N GLY A 72 1.42 0.01 -2.16
CA GLY A 72 1.79 0.14 -3.57
C GLY A 72 0.94 -0.69 -4.54
N GLU A 73 -0.12 -1.34 -4.08
CA GLU A 73 -0.93 -2.25 -4.88
C GLU A 73 -1.84 -1.55 -5.90
N MET A 74 -2.21 -0.28 -5.68
CA MET A 74 -3.12 0.43 -6.59
C MET A 74 -2.57 0.51 -8.01
N THR A 75 -1.29 0.73 -8.15
CA THR A 75 -0.61 0.81 -9.45
C THR A 75 -0.77 -0.46 -10.28
N LEU A 76 -0.82 -1.62 -9.63
CA LEU A 76 -1.00 -2.90 -10.34
C LEU A 76 -2.37 -3.02 -10.99
N PHE A 77 -3.39 -2.44 -10.40
CA PHE A 77 -4.78 -2.66 -10.78
C PHE A 77 -5.38 -1.47 -11.52
N THR A 78 -4.79 -0.29 -11.42
CA THR A 78 -5.32 0.93 -12.04
C THR A 78 -4.46 1.46 -13.17
N ALA A 79 -3.24 0.97 -13.33
CA ALA A 79 -2.23 1.48 -14.25
C ALA A 79 -1.85 2.95 -14.00
N GLU A 80 -2.26 3.51 -12.88
CA GLU A 80 -1.88 4.87 -12.47
C GLU A 80 -0.53 4.85 -11.77
N PRO A 81 0.21 5.97 -11.73
CA PRO A 81 1.45 6.04 -10.97
C PRO A 81 1.19 5.90 -9.46
N ARG A 82 2.26 5.74 -8.69
CA ARG A 82 2.18 5.62 -7.23
C ARG A 82 1.43 6.80 -6.64
N ASN A 83 0.42 6.53 -5.81
CA ASN A 83 -0.47 7.57 -5.28
C ASN A 83 0.00 8.16 -3.95
N ALA A 84 1.12 7.70 -3.43
CA ALA A 84 1.68 8.17 -2.17
C ALA A 84 3.16 7.84 -2.08
N THR A 85 3.85 8.53 -1.18
CA THR A 85 5.24 8.22 -0.80
C THR A 85 5.22 7.35 0.45
N VAL A 86 6.01 6.29 0.45
CA VAL A 86 6.23 5.45 1.63
C VAL A 86 7.68 5.57 2.06
N ARG A 87 7.90 6.02 3.29
CA ARG A 87 9.22 6.25 3.86
C ARG A 87 9.41 5.39 5.10
N SER A 88 10.57 4.78 5.23
CA SER A 88 10.92 4.02 6.44
C SER A 88 11.06 4.96 7.64
N ILE A 89 10.55 4.55 8.80
CA ILE A 89 10.73 5.25 10.07
C ILE A 89 11.85 4.59 10.85
N SER A 90 11.93 3.28 10.83
CA SER A 90 13.01 2.48 11.38
C SER A 90 13.72 1.76 10.24
N GLU A 91 14.70 0.94 10.54
CA GLU A 91 15.18 -0.05 9.58
C GLU A 91 14.01 -0.96 9.21
N VAL A 92 13.84 -1.24 7.91
CA VAL A 92 12.72 -2.05 7.41
C VAL A 92 13.22 -3.10 6.43
N GLU A 93 12.49 -4.20 6.37
CA GLU A 93 12.56 -5.16 5.27
C GLU A 93 11.21 -5.23 4.60
N VAL A 94 11.21 -5.23 3.28
CA VAL A 94 9.99 -5.33 2.47
C VAL A 94 10.15 -6.45 1.45
N LEU A 95 9.03 -7.08 1.12
CA LEU A 95 8.93 -8.02 0.01
C LEU A 95 8.29 -7.31 -1.16
N GLU A 96 9.00 -7.25 -2.28
CA GLU A 96 8.46 -6.69 -3.52
C GLU A 96 7.91 -7.82 -4.38
N VAL A 97 6.61 -7.76 -4.67
CA VAL A 97 5.88 -8.76 -5.44
C VAL A 97 5.52 -8.17 -6.80
N SER A 98 6.06 -8.76 -7.87
CA SER A 98 5.77 -8.28 -9.22
C SER A 98 4.36 -8.64 -9.64
N ARG A 99 3.86 -7.93 -10.67
CA ARG A 99 2.57 -8.20 -11.29
C ARG A 99 2.48 -9.66 -11.77
N ASP A 100 3.52 -10.16 -12.42
CA ASP A 100 3.55 -11.52 -12.96
C ASP A 100 3.46 -12.57 -11.86
N THR A 101 4.20 -12.39 -10.77
CA THR A 101 4.15 -13.30 -9.63
C THR A 101 2.75 -13.30 -9.00
N LEU A 102 2.18 -12.11 -8.83
CA LEU A 102 0.83 -11.98 -8.27
C LEU A 102 -0.22 -12.63 -9.18
N ALA A 103 -0.10 -12.45 -10.50
CA ALA A 103 -1.01 -13.06 -11.47
C ALA A 103 -0.97 -14.59 -11.39
N LYS A 104 0.21 -15.17 -11.31
CA LYS A 104 0.37 -16.64 -11.16
C LYS A 104 -0.26 -17.14 -9.86
N LEU A 105 -0.10 -16.38 -8.79
CA LEU A 105 -0.67 -16.73 -7.50
C LEU A 105 -2.20 -16.68 -7.54
N MET A 106 -2.76 -15.69 -8.22
CA MET A 106 -4.21 -15.54 -8.38
C MET A 106 -4.82 -16.69 -9.23
N GLU A 107 -4.08 -17.19 -10.22
CA GLU A 107 -4.51 -18.35 -10.98
C GLU A 107 -4.64 -19.59 -10.09
N GLN A 108 -3.73 -19.76 -9.14
CA GLN A 108 -3.75 -20.88 -8.21
C GLN A 108 -4.75 -20.69 -7.07
N LYS A 109 -5.06 -19.45 -6.72
CA LYS A 109 -5.94 -19.10 -5.61
C LYS A 109 -6.92 -18.00 -6.06
N PRO A 110 -8.01 -18.35 -6.76
CA PRO A 110 -8.96 -17.35 -7.28
C PRO A 110 -9.57 -16.43 -6.21
N GLU A 111 -9.69 -16.90 -4.98
CA GLU A 111 -10.19 -16.09 -3.86
C GLU A 111 -9.31 -14.85 -3.61
N LEU A 112 -8.03 -14.94 -3.94
CA LEU A 112 -7.11 -13.81 -3.80
C LEU A 112 -7.48 -12.67 -4.74
N LEU A 113 -7.83 -12.99 -6.00
CA LEU A 113 -8.28 -12.00 -6.97
C LEU A 113 -9.53 -11.28 -6.49
N GLU A 114 -10.49 -12.02 -5.97
CA GLU A 114 -11.72 -11.45 -5.44
C GLU A 114 -11.45 -10.54 -4.24
N SER A 115 -10.57 -10.95 -3.34
CA SER A 115 -10.20 -10.16 -2.17
C SER A 115 -9.50 -8.86 -2.56
N PHE A 116 -8.60 -8.89 -3.54
CA PHE A 116 -7.96 -7.69 -4.06
C PHE A 116 -8.96 -6.78 -4.75
N GLY A 117 -9.88 -7.35 -5.53
CA GLY A 117 -10.92 -6.57 -6.20
C GLY A 117 -11.76 -5.78 -5.21
N ARG A 118 -12.16 -6.40 -4.12
CA ARG A 118 -12.91 -5.71 -3.05
C ARG A 118 -12.07 -4.59 -2.40
N LEU A 119 -10.81 -4.87 -2.11
CA LEU A 119 -9.91 -3.87 -1.50
C LEU A 119 -9.72 -2.67 -2.41
N ILE A 120 -9.45 -2.88 -3.69
CA ILE A 120 -9.23 -1.81 -4.66
C ILE A 120 -10.50 -0.96 -4.82
N SER A 121 -11.66 -1.59 -4.94
CA SER A 121 -12.95 -0.88 -5.04
C SER A 121 -13.19 -0.01 -3.82
N LEU A 122 -12.91 -0.52 -2.63
CA LEU A 122 -13.06 0.22 -1.39
C LEU A 122 -12.12 1.43 -1.35
N ARG A 123 -10.86 1.24 -1.69
CA ARG A 123 -9.86 2.33 -1.70
C ARG A 123 -10.22 3.42 -2.69
N GLN A 124 -10.66 3.06 -3.89
CA GLN A 124 -11.07 4.04 -4.90
C GLN A 124 -12.27 4.85 -4.42
N LYS A 125 -13.26 4.19 -3.82
CA LYS A 125 -14.45 4.85 -3.30
C LYS A 125 -14.10 5.83 -2.18
N GLU A 126 -13.25 5.41 -1.25
CA GLU A 126 -12.83 6.26 -0.14
C GLU A 126 -12.02 7.47 -0.62
N LEU A 127 -11.15 7.29 -1.60
CA LEU A 127 -10.38 8.39 -2.18
C LEU A 127 -11.29 9.40 -2.87
N LYS A 128 -12.32 8.96 -3.59
CA LYS A 128 -13.30 9.87 -4.22
C LYS A 128 -14.10 10.66 -3.19
N GLN A 129 -14.52 10.01 -2.12
CA GLN A 129 -15.23 10.69 -1.04
C GLN A 129 -14.34 11.74 -0.38
N LEU A 130 -13.06 11.41 -0.19
CA LEU A 130 -12.09 12.32 0.39
C LEU A 130 -11.88 13.55 -0.49
N GLU A 131 -11.68 13.36 -1.79
CA GLU A 131 -11.55 14.47 -2.75
C GLU A 131 -12.74 15.39 -2.74
N SER A 132 -13.95 14.84 -2.68
CA SER A 132 -15.20 15.62 -2.59
C SER A 132 -15.28 16.41 -1.29
N GLN A 133 -14.80 15.85 -0.20
CA GLN A 133 -14.86 16.47 1.12
C GLN A 133 -13.79 17.56 1.31
N VAL A 134 -12.65 17.43 0.66
CA VAL A 134 -11.58 18.43 0.71
C VAL A 134 -12.08 19.81 0.25
N ALA A 135 -12.98 19.85 -0.71
CA ALA A 135 -13.56 21.11 -1.20
C ALA A 135 -14.44 21.83 -0.19
N HIS A 136 -14.85 21.20 0.92
CA HIS A 136 -15.88 21.71 1.81
C HIS A 136 -15.51 21.79 3.29
N ARG A 137 -14.28 21.44 3.70
CA ARG A 137 -13.90 21.34 5.12
C ARG A 137 -12.55 21.99 5.41
N SER A 138 -12.33 22.30 6.71
CA SER A 138 -11.03 22.79 7.15
C SER A 138 -9.94 21.74 6.92
N SER A 139 -8.72 22.20 6.65
CA SER A 139 -7.61 21.31 6.35
C SER A 139 -7.30 20.33 7.50
N GLN A 140 -7.56 20.72 8.73
CA GLN A 140 -7.25 19.88 9.90
C GLN A 140 -8.22 18.70 10.03
N ASP A 141 -9.51 18.93 9.79
CA ASP A 141 -10.51 17.87 9.77
C ASP A 141 -10.27 16.89 8.64
N VAL A 142 -9.87 17.38 7.49
CA VAL A 142 -9.50 16.56 6.34
C VAL A 142 -8.32 15.65 6.67
N ILE A 143 -7.27 16.19 7.27
CA ILE A 143 -6.09 15.42 7.66
C ILE A 143 -6.46 14.27 8.59
N GLN A 144 -7.25 14.53 9.62
CA GLN A 144 -7.67 13.49 10.56
C GLN A 144 -8.48 12.39 9.89
N ARG A 145 -9.39 12.78 9.00
CA ARG A 145 -10.18 11.80 8.25
C ARG A 145 -9.34 10.95 7.32
N MET A 146 -8.40 11.58 6.62
CA MET A 146 -7.46 10.85 5.75
C MET A 146 -6.68 9.80 6.54
N ARG A 147 -6.12 10.19 7.67
CA ARG A 147 -5.39 9.24 8.54
C ARG A 147 -6.25 8.05 8.94
N LYS A 148 -7.49 8.30 9.34
CA LYS A 148 -8.42 7.26 9.77
C LYS A 148 -8.77 6.31 8.63
N ILE A 149 -9.11 6.84 7.46
CA ILE A 149 -9.49 6.07 6.29
C ILE A 149 -8.32 5.20 5.81
N PHE A 150 -7.15 5.80 5.63
CA PHE A 150 -5.98 5.06 5.16
C PHE A 150 -5.49 4.02 6.17
N ALA A 151 -5.57 4.32 7.45
CA ALA A 151 -5.25 3.33 8.48
C ALA A 151 -6.15 2.09 8.38
N GLN A 152 -7.44 2.27 8.10
CA GLN A 152 -8.37 1.16 7.91
C GLN A 152 -8.09 0.37 6.63
N LEU A 153 -7.73 1.05 5.54
CA LEU A 153 -7.46 0.42 4.26
C LEU A 153 -6.15 -0.34 4.21
N LEU A 154 -5.18 0.08 5.02
CA LEU A 154 -3.84 -0.51 5.05
C LEU A 154 -3.70 -1.66 6.06
N GLN A 155 -4.74 -1.92 6.85
CA GLN A 155 -4.78 -3.04 7.81
C GLN A 155 -5.21 -4.36 7.17
#